data_a4f83297bc7d154d1af229e407285e8c
#
_entry.id   a4f83297bc7d154d1af229e407285e8c
#
_cell.length_a   1.000
_cell.length_b   1.000
_cell.length_c   1.000
_cell.angle_alpha   90.00
_cell.angle_beta   90.00
_cell.angle_gamma   90.00
#
_symmetry.space_group_name_H-M   'P 1'
#
loop_
_entity.id
_entity.type
_entity.pdbx_description
1 polymer ?
#
loop_
_entity_poly.entity_id
_entity_poly.type
_entity_poly.pdbx_seq_one_letter_code
_entity_poly.pdbx_strand_id
1 'polypeptide(L)'
;TGSVASVKGEKLQETASLSAVQALQGRAAGVTVMQTSAKPGEEASIRVRGNRSLKANNEPLYVVDGIPIVVGLNELSPSDIESIEVLKDASATAIYGSRGANGVILVTTKKGKEGRVQVDYNGYVGVQQAARKIEMMDGNEWVEMVREANRATSKTTSYPLVPTLDWDRKIGYFSADPLVFSKIEQGYDENGVWHGDRVPYTDWTEEALRVAPMHNHEVSVRGGTEKLKVLASATYFGQDGIVKGQDYRRYSVRFNFDWTLNKYVKVGGSTSFSHIDRNNGTNLYSDVKLTYPLADIYDTNGDLIKDRPGNDPQVWNRFLDLDNVKKEIKKDRFLGSYYVDVTLPFDIKYRSNVGIDIGPWYGNEFYGALSGDRSGSPARAVNARDNRRMYTWENLLMYNKTFKKDHTLGVTFLQSIQQETY
;
A
#
# COMPACT_ATOMS: atom_id res chain seq x y z
N THR A 1 -29.82 1.73 19.42
CA THR A 1 -28.44 1.48 19.87
C THR A 1 -27.78 0.48 18.92
N GLY A 2 -27.23 0.97 17.82
CA GLY A 2 -26.47 0.15 16.88
C GLY A 2 -25.06 -0.13 17.42
N SER A 3 -24.42 -1.25 16.99
CA SER A 3 -23.02 -1.56 17.31
C SER A 3 -22.11 -0.69 16.46
N VAL A 4 -21.65 0.42 17.02
CA VAL A 4 -20.69 1.37 16.40
C VAL A 4 -19.36 1.25 17.13
N ALA A 5 -18.26 1.11 16.39
CA ALA A 5 -16.92 1.27 16.93
C ALA A 5 -16.37 2.63 16.46
N SER A 6 -15.90 3.45 17.37
CA SER A 6 -15.33 4.77 17.07
C SER A 6 -13.86 4.81 17.45
N VAL A 7 -13.02 5.34 16.57
CA VAL A 7 -11.60 5.58 16.78
C VAL A 7 -11.30 7.04 16.49
N LYS A 8 -10.74 7.74 17.49
CA LYS A 8 -10.34 9.15 17.35
C LYS A 8 -9.06 9.28 16.52
N GLY A 9 -8.94 10.39 15.79
CA GLY A 9 -7.78 10.68 14.94
C GLY A 9 -6.45 10.70 15.69
N GLU A 10 -6.43 11.16 16.94
CA GLU A 10 -5.24 11.14 17.79
C GLU A 10 -4.67 9.72 17.94
N LYS A 11 -5.55 8.73 18.15
CA LYS A 11 -5.15 7.31 18.24
C LYS A 11 -4.62 6.75 16.94
N LEU A 12 -5.08 7.25 15.79
CA LEU A 12 -4.58 6.83 14.48
C LEU A 12 -3.14 7.29 14.24
N GLN A 13 -2.74 8.41 14.85
CA GLN A 13 -1.42 9.01 14.70
C GLN A 13 -0.35 8.43 15.65
N GLU A 14 -0.75 7.67 16.67
CA GLU A 14 0.19 6.99 17.59
C GLU A 14 1.09 5.96 16.89
N THR A 15 0.66 5.48 15.74
CA THR A 15 1.41 4.50 14.95
C THR A 15 1.82 5.16 13.62
N ALA A 16 3.11 5.08 13.29
CA ALA A 16 3.60 5.48 11.98
C ALA A 16 3.02 4.55 10.92
N SER A 17 1.84 4.88 10.40
CA SER A 17 1.13 4.09 9.40
C SER A 17 0.97 4.85 8.09
N LEU A 18 1.09 4.13 6.99
CA LEU A 18 0.93 4.65 5.63
C LEU A 18 -0.48 5.22 5.39
N SER A 19 -1.49 4.56 5.93
CA SER A 19 -2.89 4.88 5.64
C SER A 19 -3.78 4.81 6.88
N ALA A 20 -4.91 5.51 6.81
CA ALA A 20 -5.96 5.43 7.81
C ALA A 20 -6.49 4.00 8.05
N VAL A 21 -6.46 3.17 6.99
CA VAL A 21 -6.87 1.76 7.04
C VAL A 21 -5.92 0.96 7.93
N GLN A 22 -4.61 1.09 7.72
CA GLN A 22 -3.61 0.40 8.55
C GLN A 22 -3.68 0.87 10.01
N ALA A 23 -3.90 2.16 10.24
CA ALA A 23 -4.02 2.73 11.57
C ALA A 23 -5.23 2.18 12.36
N LEU A 24 -6.24 1.59 11.70
CA LEU A 24 -7.38 0.93 12.33
C LEU A 24 -7.07 -0.49 12.85
N GLN A 25 -5.97 -1.09 12.46
CA GLN A 25 -5.64 -2.47 12.84
C GLN A 25 -5.56 -2.62 14.36
N GLY A 26 -6.33 -3.57 14.91
CA GLY A 26 -6.40 -3.82 16.33
C GLY A 26 -7.15 -2.78 17.18
N ARG A 27 -7.67 -1.68 16.57
CA ARG A 27 -8.31 -0.56 17.28
C ARG A 27 -9.83 -0.53 17.17
N ALA A 28 -10.40 -1.27 16.23
CA ALA A 28 -11.85 -1.34 16.04
C ALA A 28 -12.34 -2.79 16.19
N ALA A 29 -13.12 -3.10 17.23
CA ALA A 29 -13.65 -4.44 17.46
C ALA A 29 -14.51 -4.90 16.27
N GLY A 30 -14.33 -6.16 15.81
CA GLY A 30 -15.05 -6.74 14.67
C GLY A 30 -14.63 -6.18 13.31
N VAL A 31 -13.49 -5.52 13.23
CA VAL A 31 -12.83 -5.09 12.00
C VAL A 31 -11.52 -5.85 11.87
N THR A 32 -11.35 -6.53 10.75
CA THR A 32 -10.10 -7.19 10.38
C THR A 32 -9.43 -6.38 9.30
N VAL A 33 -8.20 -5.97 9.54
CA VAL A 33 -7.34 -5.30 8.56
C VAL A 33 -6.25 -6.29 8.16
N MET A 34 -6.15 -6.57 6.87
CA MET A 34 -5.15 -7.49 6.33
C MET A 34 -4.28 -6.75 5.32
N GLN A 35 -2.98 -6.80 5.55
CA GLN A 35 -2.01 -6.33 4.58
C GLN A 35 -1.46 -7.54 3.81
N THR A 36 -1.75 -7.61 2.53
CA THR A 36 -1.38 -8.73 1.66
C THR A 36 -0.01 -8.58 1.02
N SER A 37 0.56 -7.38 1.08
CA SER A 37 1.85 -7.04 0.49
C SER A 37 2.61 -6.05 1.36
N ALA A 38 3.93 -6.19 1.40
CA ALA A 38 4.84 -5.24 2.05
C ALA A 38 5.35 -4.16 1.08
N LYS A 39 4.87 -4.12 -0.16
CA LYS A 39 5.25 -3.08 -1.12
C LYS A 39 4.80 -1.70 -0.64
N PRO A 40 5.62 -0.67 -0.78
CA PRO A 40 5.24 0.69 -0.43
C PRO A 40 3.94 1.13 -1.12
N GLY A 41 3.05 1.79 -0.39
CA GLY A 41 1.78 2.27 -0.94
C GLY A 41 0.74 1.20 -1.28
N GLU A 42 0.97 -0.07 -0.91
CA GLU A 42 -0.03 -1.12 -1.13
C GLU A 42 -1.21 -0.99 -0.18
N GLU A 43 -2.39 -1.24 -0.70
CA GLU A 43 -3.64 -1.07 0.04
C GLU A 43 -3.87 -2.26 0.99
N ALA A 44 -4.14 -1.95 2.26
CA ALA A 44 -4.63 -2.96 3.18
C ALA A 44 -6.13 -3.18 2.94
N SER A 45 -6.58 -4.44 2.96
CA SER A 45 -7.99 -4.74 2.84
C SER A 45 -8.66 -4.72 4.21
N ILE A 46 -9.88 -4.19 4.26
CA ILE A 46 -10.72 -4.19 5.47
C ILE A 46 -11.87 -5.17 5.29
N ARG A 47 -12.19 -5.89 6.37
CA ARG A 47 -13.40 -6.70 6.48
C ARG A 47 -14.13 -6.35 7.77
N VAL A 48 -15.43 -6.13 7.66
CA VAL A 48 -16.30 -5.89 8.80
C VAL A 48 -17.17 -7.14 9.02
N ARG A 49 -16.97 -7.81 10.18
CA ARG A 49 -17.63 -9.09 10.52
C ARG A 49 -17.39 -10.24 9.51
N GLY A 50 -16.20 -10.27 8.88
CA GLY A 50 -15.79 -11.34 7.99
C GLY A 50 -16.27 -11.20 6.54
N ASN A 51 -16.18 -12.29 5.77
CA ASN A 51 -16.61 -12.35 4.38
C ASN A 51 -18.09 -12.76 4.30
N ARG A 52 -18.86 -12.07 3.47
CA ARG A 52 -20.28 -12.37 3.20
C ARG A 52 -20.50 -13.02 1.84
N SER A 53 -19.61 -12.78 0.90
CA SER A 53 -19.69 -13.31 -0.46
C SER A 53 -18.43 -14.05 -0.84
N LEU A 54 -18.57 -15.15 -1.57
CA LEU A 54 -17.46 -15.89 -2.15
C LEU A 54 -16.97 -15.27 -3.47
N LYS A 55 -17.83 -14.57 -4.18
CA LYS A 55 -17.52 -14.02 -5.53
C LYS A 55 -17.58 -12.49 -5.61
N ALA A 56 -18.41 -11.85 -4.78
CA ALA A 56 -18.55 -10.38 -4.80
C ALA A 56 -17.52 -9.72 -3.88
N ASN A 57 -17.30 -8.43 -4.07
CA ASN A 57 -16.47 -7.62 -3.20
C ASN A 57 -17.03 -7.63 -1.76
N ASN A 58 -16.14 -7.86 -0.79
CA ASN A 58 -16.46 -7.88 0.64
C ASN A 58 -15.99 -6.63 1.37
N GLU A 59 -15.53 -5.60 0.65
CA GLU A 59 -15.10 -4.35 1.26
C GLU A 59 -16.28 -3.53 1.77
N PRO A 60 -16.11 -2.83 2.91
CA PRO A 60 -17.14 -1.93 3.41
C PRO A 60 -17.27 -0.70 2.51
N LEU A 61 -18.41 -0.02 2.62
CA LEU A 61 -18.59 1.28 2.00
C LEU A 61 -17.82 2.34 2.81
N TYR A 62 -17.03 3.15 2.14
CA TYR A 62 -16.39 4.30 2.75
C TYR A 62 -17.22 5.57 2.52
N VAL A 63 -17.40 6.35 3.58
CA VAL A 63 -18.11 7.63 3.53
C VAL A 63 -17.23 8.68 4.18
N VAL A 64 -16.79 9.68 3.41
CA VAL A 64 -15.92 10.75 3.90
C VAL A 64 -16.70 12.06 3.93
N ASP A 65 -16.80 12.68 5.10
CA ASP A 65 -17.58 13.91 5.35
C ASP A 65 -19.01 13.84 4.79
N GLY A 66 -19.63 12.66 4.90
CA GLY A 66 -20.99 12.39 4.44
C GLY A 66 -21.11 11.94 2.98
N ILE A 67 -20.06 11.98 2.19
CA ILE A 67 -20.07 11.56 0.78
C ILE A 67 -19.55 10.14 0.65
N PRO A 68 -20.33 9.20 0.09
CA PRO A 68 -19.83 7.87 -0.26
C PRO A 68 -18.72 7.99 -1.28
N ILE A 69 -17.62 7.27 -1.07
CA ILE A 69 -16.50 7.18 -1.99
C ILE A 69 -16.33 5.73 -2.46
N VAL A 70 -15.79 5.55 -3.65
CA VAL A 70 -15.68 4.23 -4.27
C VAL A 70 -14.30 3.61 -4.10
N VAL A 71 -13.29 4.44 -3.85
CA VAL A 71 -11.89 4.01 -3.69
C VAL A 71 -11.51 4.09 -2.21
N GLY A 72 -10.55 3.25 -1.78
CA GLY A 72 -10.10 3.17 -0.40
C GLY A 72 -9.58 4.48 0.21
N LEU A 73 -9.23 4.42 1.48
CA LEU A 73 -8.79 5.58 2.28
C LEU A 73 -7.29 5.86 2.20
N ASN A 74 -6.54 5.19 1.31
CA ASN A 74 -5.08 5.30 1.30
C ASN A 74 -4.57 6.66 0.84
N GLU A 75 -5.39 7.41 0.10
CA GLU A 75 -5.06 8.75 -0.32
C GLU A 75 -5.33 9.81 0.76
N LEU A 76 -6.10 9.45 1.81
CA LEU A 76 -6.30 10.33 2.96
C LEU A 76 -5.16 10.16 3.98
N SER A 77 -4.56 11.27 4.39
CA SER A 77 -3.59 11.25 5.47
C SER A 77 -4.28 10.91 6.81
N PRO A 78 -3.73 9.99 7.63
CA PRO A 78 -4.24 9.75 8.98
C PRO A 78 -4.34 11.03 9.82
N SER A 79 -3.48 11.98 9.57
CA SER A 79 -3.42 13.26 10.27
C SER A 79 -4.58 14.22 9.93
N ASP A 80 -5.20 14.06 8.75
CA ASP A 80 -6.38 14.84 8.37
C ASP A 80 -7.69 14.34 9.01
N ILE A 81 -7.66 13.20 9.70
CA ILE A 81 -8.83 12.54 10.24
C ILE A 81 -9.09 12.99 11.68
N GLU A 82 -10.33 13.37 11.96
CA GLU A 82 -10.84 13.64 13.31
C GLU A 82 -11.33 12.36 14.00
N SER A 83 -12.12 11.54 13.26
CA SER A 83 -12.62 10.25 13.75
C SER A 83 -12.95 9.30 12.62
N ILE A 84 -12.87 8.00 12.92
CA ILE A 84 -13.42 6.93 12.09
C ILE A 84 -14.44 6.17 12.90
N GLU A 85 -15.63 6.01 12.34
CA GLU A 85 -16.72 5.24 12.93
C GLU A 85 -17.06 4.07 12.02
N VAL A 86 -17.16 2.87 12.58
CA VAL A 86 -17.50 1.66 11.85
C VAL A 86 -18.90 1.23 12.21
N LEU A 87 -19.83 1.35 11.24
CA LEU A 87 -21.21 0.91 11.34
C LEU A 87 -21.29 -0.57 10.91
N LYS A 88 -21.69 -1.43 11.83
CA LYS A 88 -21.65 -2.88 11.64
C LYS A 88 -23.03 -3.49 11.47
N ASP A 89 -24.07 -2.84 12.01
CA ASP A 89 -25.42 -3.38 12.07
C ASP A 89 -26.30 -2.83 10.94
N ALA A 90 -27.26 -3.64 10.50
CA ALA A 90 -28.19 -3.28 9.44
C ALA A 90 -28.97 -1.98 9.74
N SER A 91 -29.34 -1.74 10.99
CA SER A 91 -30.03 -0.50 11.41
C SER A 91 -29.17 0.74 11.22
N ALA A 92 -27.85 0.64 11.54
CA ALA A 92 -26.91 1.74 11.38
C ALA A 92 -26.52 1.99 9.91
N THR A 93 -26.60 0.95 9.06
CA THR A 93 -26.26 1.03 7.63
C THR A 93 -27.46 1.27 6.73
N ALA A 94 -28.68 1.26 7.27
CA ALA A 94 -29.94 1.34 6.50
C ALA A 94 -30.02 2.55 5.55
N ILE A 95 -29.47 3.70 5.95
CA ILE A 95 -29.47 4.92 5.12
C ILE A 95 -28.60 4.78 3.86
N TYR A 96 -27.68 3.80 3.81
CA TYR A 96 -26.80 3.53 2.66
C TYR A 96 -27.32 2.40 1.76
N GLY A 97 -28.49 1.82 2.10
CA GLY A 97 -29.14 0.76 1.32
C GLY A 97 -28.26 -0.47 1.14
N SER A 98 -28.36 -1.11 -0.03
CA SER A 98 -27.60 -2.33 -0.35
C SER A 98 -26.07 -2.13 -0.33
N ARG A 99 -25.58 -0.94 -0.58
CA ARG A 99 -24.13 -0.61 -0.52
C ARG A 99 -23.57 -0.75 0.88
N GLY A 100 -24.38 -0.57 1.93
CA GLY A 100 -23.99 -0.74 3.33
C GLY A 100 -23.97 -2.20 3.81
N ALA A 101 -24.27 -3.18 2.94
CA ALA A 101 -24.39 -4.59 3.32
C ALA A 101 -23.11 -5.16 3.97
N ASN A 102 -21.92 -4.76 3.51
CA ASN A 102 -20.63 -5.19 4.05
C ASN A 102 -20.12 -4.33 5.23
N GLY A 103 -20.99 -3.46 5.80
CA GLY A 103 -20.64 -2.45 6.77
C GLY A 103 -20.30 -1.11 6.12
N VAL A 104 -20.26 -0.06 6.95
CA VAL A 104 -19.94 1.30 6.51
C VAL A 104 -18.85 1.87 7.41
N ILE A 105 -17.84 2.46 6.82
CA ILE A 105 -16.77 3.19 7.50
C ILE A 105 -16.99 4.68 7.26
N LEU A 106 -17.41 5.38 8.32
CA LEU A 106 -17.59 6.83 8.29
C LEU A 106 -16.28 7.48 8.70
N VAL A 107 -15.77 8.35 7.86
CA VAL A 107 -14.57 9.15 8.13
C VAL A 107 -15.00 10.60 8.27
N THR A 108 -14.78 11.14 9.44
CA THR A 108 -14.93 12.57 9.70
C THR A 108 -13.55 13.18 9.68
N THR A 109 -13.38 14.19 8.85
CA THR A 109 -12.10 14.87 8.74
C THR A 109 -12.04 16.09 9.66
N LYS A 110 -10.82 16.51 10.03
CA LYS A 110 -10.58 17.69 10.85
C LYS A 110 -11.18 18.94 10.20
N LYS A 111 -11.78 19.80 11.01
CA LYS A 111 -12.42 21.07 10.59
C LYS A 111 -11.77 22.26 11.27
N GLY A 112 -11.98 23.43 10.67
CA GLY A 112 -11.62 24.70 11.29
C GLY A 112 -12.33 24.89 12.64
N LYS A 113 -11.65 25.50 13.59
CA LYS A 113 -12.19 25.83 14.92
C LYS A 113 -12.20 27.34 15.12
N GLU A 114 -13.14 27.81 15.94
CA GLU A 114 -13.15 29.18 16.38
C GLU A 114 -11.94 29.47 17.29
N GLY A 115 -11.35 30.63 17.12
CA GLY A 115 -10.21 31.04 17.90
C GLY A 115 -9.10 31.67 17.05
N ARG A 116 -7.98 31.94 17.71
CA ARG A 116 -6.79 32.47 17.06
C ARG A 116 -6.25 31.48 16.00
N VAL A 117 -5.58 32.02 15.03
CA VAL A 117 -4.87 31.20 14.04
C VAL A 117 -3.80 30.37 14.76
N GLN A 118 -3.87 29.06 14.56
CA GLN A 118 -2.91 28.08 15.05
C GLN A 118 -2.22 27.43 13.87
N VAL A 119 -0.91 27.30 13.96
CA VAL A 119 -0.10 26.58 13.00
C VAL A 119 0.47 25.37 13.72
N ASP A 120 0.18 24.18 13.21
CA ASP A 120 0.66 22.93 13.77
C ASP A 120 1.60 22.27 12.73
N TYR A 121 2.73 21.75 13.19
CA TYR A 121 3.59 20.88 12.42
C TYR A 121 3.61 19.51 13.08
N ASN A 122 3.40 18.45 12.27
CA ASN A 122 3.51 17.07 12.70
C ASN A 122 4.41 16.32 11.72
N GLY A 123 5.45 15.66 12.23
CA GLY A 123 6.37 14.92 11.40
C GLY A 123 7.02 13.76 12.13
N TYR A 124 7.39 12.76 11.37
CA TYR A 124 8.21 11.65 11.85
C TYR A 124 9.15 11.15 10.76
N VAL A 125 10.24 10.54 11.21
CA VAL A 125 11.18 9.79 10.38
C VAL A 125 11.34 8.42 11.02
N GLY A 126 11.38 7.38 10.19
CA GLY A 126 11.56 6.02 10.63
C GLY A 126 12.35 5.20 9.62
N VAL A 127 12.74 4.01 10.03
CA VAL A 127 13.37 3.01 9.17
C VAL A 127 12.60 1.69 9.23
N GLN A 128 12.60 1.00 8.13
CA GLN A 128 11.95 -0.31 7.99
C GLN A 128 12.98 -1.34 7.57
N GLN A 129 12.85 -2.54 8.09
CA GLN A 129 13.66 -3.69 7.70
C GLN A 129 12.81 -4.96 7.68
N ALA A 130 13.28 -6.00 7.03
CA ALA A 130 12.61 -7.29 7.04
C ALA A 130 12.64 -7.88 8.46
N ALA A 131 11.47 -8.18 9.02
CA ALA A 131 11.36 -8.79 10.36
C ALA A 131 11.84 -10.24 10.36
N ARG A 132 11.68 -10.94 9.24
CA ARG A 132 12.16 -12.31 9.01
C ARG A 132 12.59 -12.43 7.56
N LYS A 133 13.65 -13.19 7.35
CA LYS A 133 14.13 -13.61 6.03
C LYS A 133 13.87 -15.09 5.87
N ILE A 134 13.73 -15.55 4.65
CA ILE A 134 13.72 -16.97 4.33
C ILE A 134 15.20 -17.38 4.35
N GLU A 135 15.53 -18.39 5.14
CA GLU A 135 16.86 -18.97 5.11
C GLU A 135 17.02 -19.71 3.78
N MET A 136 18.05 -19.33 3.05
CA MET A 136 18.43 -19.94 1.79
C MET A 136 19.65 -20.84 2.05
N MET A 137 19.86 -21.82 1.19
CA MET A 137 21.05 -22.67 1.25
C MET A 137 22.32 -21.83 1.14
N ASP A 138 23.27 -22.09 1.99
CA ASP A 138 24.65 -21.60 1.82
C ASP A 138 25.40 -22.36 0.72
N GLY A 139 26.67 -22.03 0.51
CA GLY A 139 27.47 -22.67 -0.53
C GLY A 139 27.66 -24.17 -0.29
N ASN A 140 27.90 -24.60 0.94
CA ASN A 140 28.08 -26.00 1.30
C ASN A 140 26.78 -26.80 1.16
N GLU A 141 25.69 -26.30 1.70
CA GLU A 141 24.38 -26.94 1.65
C GLU A 141 23.96 -27.19 0.20
N TRP A 142 24.16 -26.18 -0.68
CA TRP A 142 23.86 -26.32 -2.08
C TRP A 142 24.74 -27.38 -2.77
N VAL A 143 26.06 -27.37 -2.53
CA VAL A 143 26.98 -28.36 -3.08
C VAL A 143 26.60 -29.77 -2.65
N GLU A 144 26.30 -29.96 -1.33
CA GLU A 144 25.89 -31.28 -0.81
C GLU A 144 24.54 -31.72 -1.41
N MET A 145 23.59 -30.81 -1.57
CA MET A 145 22.31 -31.11 -2.25
C MET A 145 22.54 -31.61 -3.67
N VAL A 146 23.41 -30.93 -4.45
CA VAL A 146 23.71 -31.34 -5.82
C VAL A 146 24.43 -32.69 -5.86
N ARG A 147 25.38 -32.93 -4.94
CA ARG A 147 26.05 -34.23 -4.79
C ARG A 147 25.05 -35.34 -4.50
N GLU A 148 24.12 -35.12 -3.56
CA GLU A 148 23.09 -36.08 -3.18
C GLU A 148 22.14 -36.35 -4.36
N ALA A 149 21.70 -35.33 -5.09
CA ALA A 149 20.89 -35.48 -6.29
C ALA A 149 21.58 -36.35 -7.34
N ASN A 150 22.91 -36.16 -7.52
CA ASN A 150 23.69 -36.99 -8.45
C ASN A 150 23.83 -38.42 -7.94
N ARG A 151 24.02 -38.66 -6.64
CA ARG A 151 24.02 -40.02 -6.05
C ARG A 151 22.68 -40.72 -6.28
N ALA A 152 21.58 -40.03 -6.07
CA ALA A 152 20.23 -40.58 -6.19
C ALA A 152 19.81 -40.89 -7.65
N THR A 153 20.27 -40.09 -8.60
CA THR A 153 19.83 -40.19 -10.01
C THR A 153 20.77 -41.01 -10.89
N SER A 154 22.04 -41.18 -10.52
CA SER A 154 23.02 -41.90 -11.31
C SER A 154 22.79 -43.43 -11.26
N LYS A 155 22.37 -44.00 -12.35
CA LYS A 155 22.18 -45.46 -12.51
C LYS A 155 23.47 -46.21 -12.86
N THR A 156 24.51 -45.51 -13.33
CA THR A 156 25.72 -46.10 -13.91
C THR A 156 26.99 -45.74 -13.17
N THR A 157 26.96 -44.68 -12.33
CA THR A 157 28.14 -44.18 -11.65
C THR A 157 27.87 -44.06 -10.16
N SER A 158 28.62 -44.80 -9.33
CA SER A 158 28.51 -44.71 -7.87
C SER A 158 29.31 -43.51 -7.41
N TYR A 159 28.63 -42.46 -6.96
CA TYR A 159 29.25 -41.29 -6.29
C TYR A 159 29.72 -41.68 -4.89
N PRO A 160 30.98 -41.39 -4.49
CA PRO A 160 31.44 -41.69 -3.15
C PRO A 160 30.72 -40.80 -2.10
N LEU A 161 30.58 -41.37 -0.89
CA LEU A 161 30.06 -40.60 0.27
C LEU A 161 31.05 -39.52 0.72
N VAL A 162 32.36 -39.82 0.64
CA VAL A 162 33.41 -38.83 0.88
C VAL A 162 33.71 -38.13 -0.42
N PRO A 163 33.45 -36.82 -0.52
CA PRO A 163 33.64 -36.08 -1.75
C PRO A 163 35.12 -35.99 -2.12
N THR A 164 35.38 -35.94 -3.43
CA THR A 164 36.71 -35.64 -3.97
C THR A 164 36.57 -34.70 -5.15
N LEU A 165 37.58 -33.85 -5.38
CA LEU A 165 37.59 -32.90 -6.45
C LEU A 165 37.40 -33.57 -7.84
N ASP A 166 37.99 -34.75 -8.05
CA ASP A 166 37.82 -35.48 -9.31
C ASP A 166 36.39 -35.95 -9.58
N TRP A 167 35.65 -36.27 -8.52
CA TRP A 167 34.25 -36.61 -8.65
C TRP A 167 33.38 -35.40 -8.89
N ASP A 168 33.63 -34.31 -8.16
CA ASP A 168 32.89 -33.04 -8.35
C ASP A 168 33.07 -32.49 -9.76
N ARG A 169 34.28 -32.64 -10.34
CA ARG A 169 34.55 -32.26 -11.74
C ARG A 169 33.72 -33.06 -12.76
N LYS A 170 33.27 -34.23 -12.42
CA LYS A 170 32.40 -35.06 -13.26
C LYS A 170 30.93 -34.70 -13.14
N ILE A 171 30.53 -33.91 -12.13
CA ILE A 171 29.19 -33.37 -12.02
C ILE A 171 29.06 -32.25 -13.03
N GLY A 172 28.32 -32.49 -14.12
CA GLY A 172 28.16 -31.51 -15.20
C GLY A 172 27.59 -30.18 -14.72
N TYR A 173 26.79 -30.19 -13.65
CA TYR A 173 26.23 -28.98 -13.06
C TYR A 173 27.29 -28.11 -12.38
N PHE A 174 28.33 -28.69 -11.83
CA PHE A 174 29.47 -27.96 -11.25
C PHE A 174 30.45 -27.47 -12.31
N SER A 175 30.75 -28.30 -13.28
CA SER A 175 31.78 -28.04 -14.31
C SER A 175 31.28 -27.19 -15.47
N ALA A 176 29.97 -26.93 -15.55
CA ALA A 176 29.36 -26.10 -16.61
C ALA A 176 29.81 -24.63 -16.54
N ASP A 177 30.15 -24.15 -15.34
CA ASP A 177 30.64 -22.80 -15.11
C ASP A 177 31.98 -22.82 -14.36
N PRO A 178 33.07 -22.35 -14.99
CA PRO A 178 34.38 -22.29 -14.36
C PRO A 178 34.42 -21.47 -13.05
N LEU A 179 33.62 -20.41 -12.94
CA LEU A 179 33.55 -19.59 -11.72
C LEU A 179 32.91 -20.35 -10.58
N VAL A 180 31.83 -21.06 -10.84
CA VAL A 180 31.15 -21.92 -9.85
C VAL A 180 32.12 -23.02 -9.41
N PHE A 181 32.79 -23.67 -10.36
CA PHE A 181 33.72 -24.75 -10.04
C PHE A 181 34.90 -24.23 -9.21
N SER A 182 35.43 -23.08 -9.51
CA SER A 182 36.55 -22.49 -8.72
C SER A 182 36.17 -22.22 -7.26
N LYS A 183 34.89 -21.92 -6.96
CA LYS A 183 34.41 -21.80 -5.58
C LYS A 183 34.34 -23.14 -4.88
N ILE A 184 33.94 -24.20 -5.58
CA ILE A 184 33.96 -25.57 -5.06
C ILE A 184 35.38 -26.02 -4.76
N GLU A 185 36.35 -25.69 -5.64
CA GLU A 185 37.77 -26.00 -5.43
C GLU A 185 38.30 -25.40 -4.12
N GLN A 186 37.85 -24.20 -3.73
CA GLN A 186 38.23 -23.57 -2.48
C GLN A 186 37.75 -24.31 -1.21
N GLY A 187 36.73 -25.17 -1.37
CA GLY A 187 36.27 -26.05 -0.30
C GLY A 187 37.23 -27.21 -0.01
N TYR A 188 38.24 -27.46 -0.85
CA TYR A 188 39.23 -28.52 -0.60
C TYR A 188 40.53 -27.95 -0.06
N ASP A 189 41.14 -28.64 0.90
CA ASP A 189 42.49 -28.33 1.38
C ASP A 189 43.57 -29.00 0.52
N GLU A 190 44.85 -28.78 0.91
CA GLU A 190 46.03 -29.32 0.23
C GLU A 190 46.06 -30.87 0.23
N ASN A 191 45.34 -31.50 1.15
CA ASN A 191 45.24 -32.94 1.30
C ASN A 191 44.00 -33.51 0.57
N GLY A 192 43.24 -32.64 -0.09
CA GLY A 192 42.00 -33.02 -0.78
C GLY A 192 40.83 -33.31 0.17
N VAL A 193 40.88 -32.79 1.40
CA VAL A 193 39.79 -32.92 2.38
C VAL A 193 38.81 -31.78 2.19
N TRP A 194 37.51 -32.11 2.16
CA TRP A 194 36.43 -31.16 2.02
C TRP A 194 36.16 -30.35 3.31
N HIS A 195 36.10 -29.05 3.18
CA HIS A 195 35.74 -28.04 4.18
C HIS A 195 34.66 -27.13 3.61
N GLY A 196 33.40 -27.49 3.81
CA GLY A 196 32.27 -26.78 3.22
C GLY A 196 32.15 -25.34 3.68
N ASP A 197 32.61 -24.98 4.87
CA ASP A 197 32.66 -23.64 5.44
C ASP A 197 33.59 -22.67 4.66
N ARG A 198 34.43 -23.20 3.78
CA ARG A 198 35.34 -22.40 2.93
C ARG A 198 34.75 -22.07 1.57
N VAL A 199 33.58 -22.66 1.22
CA VAL A 199 32.94 -22.41 -0.07
C VAL A 199 32.34 -21.00 -0.09
N PRO A 200 32.85 -20.08 -0.91
CA PRO A 200 32.28 -18.75 -1.01
C PRO A 200 30.89 -18.81 -1.64
N TYR A 201 29.98 -18.01 -1.12
CA TYR A 201 28.62 -17.94 -1.66
C TYR A 201 28.05 -16.52 -1.57
N THR A 202 27.00 -16.27 -2.33
CA THR A 202 26.26 -15.02 -2.33
C THR A 202 24.86 -15.27 -1.78
N ASP A 203 24.48 -14.59 -0.71
CA ASP A 203 23.09 -14.55 -0.26
C ASP A 203 22.31 -13.52 -1.11
N TRP A 204 21.74 -14.01 -2.19
CA TRP A 204 20.95 -13.22 -3.12
C TRP A 204 19.74 -12.55 -2.47
N THR A 205 19.18 -13.18 -1.43
CA THR A 205 18.01 -12.63 -0.72
C THR A 205 18.39 -11.49 0.18
N GLU A 206 19.55 -11.56 0.84
CA GLU A 206 20.11 -10.46 1.62
C GLU A 206 20.41 -9.26 0.74
N GLU A 207 21.07 -9.48 -0.40
CA GLU A 207 21.41 -8.45 -1.33
C GLU A 207 20.19 -7.76 -1.97
N ALA A 208 19.06 -8.45 -2.09
CA ALA A 208 17.82 -7.87 -2.60
C ALA A 208 17.11 -6.95 -1.58
N LEU A 209 17.48 -7.04 -0.31
CA LEU A 209 16.89 -6.29 0.79
C LEU A 209 17.72 -5.06 1.15
N ARG A 210 17.08 -4.12 1.83
CA ARG A 210 17.73 -2.94 2.43
C ARG A 210 16.99 -2.48 3.67
N VAL A 211 17.69 -1.74 4.52
CA VAL A 211 17.05 -0.87 5.51
C VAL A 211 16.48 0.32 4.76
N ALA A 212 15.18 0.52 4.85
CA ALA A 212 14.44 1.47 4.03
C ALA A 212 13.92 2.65 4.87
N PRO A 213 14.23 3.91 4.51
CA PRO A 213 13.72 5.07 5.22
C PRO A 213 12.24 5.31 4.89
N MET A 214 11.54 5.87 5.88
CA MET A 214 10.20 6.44 5.71
C MET A 214 10.10 7.74 6.48
N HIS A 215 9.35 8.70 5.96
CA HIS A 215 9.14 9.97 6.64
C HIS A 215 7.80 10.61 6.25
N ASN A 216 7.24 11.37 7.17
CA ASN A 216 6.03 12.15 6.99
C ASN A 216 6.24 13.56 7.51
N HIS A 217 5.75 14.54 6.77
CA HIS A 217 5.77 15.95 7.15
C HIS A 217 4.40 16.56 6.85
N GLU A 218 3.80 17.15 7.85
CA GLU A 218 2.52 17.83 7.74
C GLU A 218 2.61 19.23 8.36
N VAL A 219 2.08 20.20 7.65
CA VAL A 219 1.83 21.53 8.18
C VAL A 219 0.34 21.80 8.07
N SER A 220 -0.29 22.24 9.14
CA SER A 220 -1.67 22.66 9.13
C SER A 220 -1.86 24.03 9.78
N VAL A 221 -2.80 24.79 9.22
CA VAL A 221 -3.20 26.10 9.72
C VAL A 221 -4.71 26.06 9.94
N ARG A 222 -5.15 26.38 11.15
CA ARG A 222 -6.56 26.43 11.51
C ARG A 222 -6.88 27.68 12.30
N GLY A 223 -8.07 28.20 12.13
CA GLY A 223 -8.54 29.35 12.89
C GLY A 223 -9.91 29.77 12.41
N GLY A 224 -10.42 30.84 13.03
CA GLY A 224 -11.69 31.37 12.57
C GLY A 224 -12.36 32.25 13.60
N THR A 225 -13.45 32.80 13.16
CA THR A 225 -14.40 33.55 13.96
C THR A 225 -15.64 32.71 14.24
N GLU A 226 -16.58 33.24 15.03
CA GLU A 226 -17.91 32.64 15.20
C GLU A 226 -18.61 32.35 13.85
N LYS A 227 -18.40 33.23 12.86
CA LYS A 227 -19.05 33.13 11.54
C LYS A 227 -18.27 32.31 10.50
N LEU A 228 -16.95 32.38 10.50
CA LEU A 228 -16.12 31.72 9.50
C LEU A 228 -15.02 30.93 10.21
N LYS A 229 -14.96 29.63 9.94
CA LYS A 229 -13.93 28.70 10.42
C LYS A 229 -13.23 28.09 9.24
N VAL A 230 -11.91 28.04 9.29
CA VAL A 230 -11.09 27.52 8.19
C VAL A 230 -10.01 26.58 8.70
N LEU A 231 -9.64 25.62 7.87
CA LEU A 231 -8.48 24.76 8.05
C LEU A 231 -7.83 24.54 6.67
N ALA A 232 -6.53 24.68 6.62
CA ALA A 232 -5.72 24.28 5.47
C ALA A 232 -4.59 23.38 5.96
N SER A 233 -4.30 22.27 5.25
CA SER A 233 -3.17 21.40 5.53
C SER A 233 -2.43 21.02 4.26
N ALA A 234 -1.13 20.75 4.40
CA ALA A 234 -0.30 20.17 3.36
C ALA A 234 0.53 19.04 3.98
N THR A 235 0.56 17.89 3.32
CA THR A 235 1.25 16.68 3.80
C THR A 235 2.16 16.13 2.71
N TYR A 236 3.37 15.78 3.07
CA TYR A 236 4.27 14.97 2.27
C TYR A 236 4.60 13.68 3.00
N PHE A 237 4.43 12.55 2.34
CA PHE A 237 4.80 11.23 2.85
C PHE A 237 5.71 10.54 1.84
N GLY A 238 6.86 10.03 2.32
CA GLY A 238 7.81 9.26 1.56
C GLY A 238 8.12 7.93 2.24
N GLN A 239 8.15 6.85 1.47
CA GLN A 239 8.51 5.52 1.93
C GLN A 239 9.29 4.79 0.86
N ASP A 240 10.47 4.32 1.19
CA ASP A 240 11.22 3.39 0.37
C ASP A 240 10.84 1.95 0.71
N GLY A 241 10.94 1.05 -0.26
CA GLY A 241 10.69 -0.38 -0.04
C GLY A 241 11.87 -1.08 0.59
N ILE A 242 11.59 -2.05 1.47
CA ILE A 242 12.61 -2.97 2.01
C ILE A 242 13.22 -3.84 0.91
N VAL A 243 12.52 -4.04 -0.20
CA VAL A 243 13.07 -4.62 -1.43
C VAL A 243 13.58 -3.48 -2.30
N LYS A 244 14.82 -3.59 -2.81
CA LYS A 244 15.42 -2.59 -3.70
C LYS A 244 14.54 -2.34 -4.93
N GLY A 245 14.53 -1.11 -5.45
CA GLY A 245 13.76 -0.72 -6.65
C GLY A 245 12.29 -0.39 -6.41
N GLN A 246 11.83 -0.34 -5.16
CA GLN A 246 10.47 0.03 -4.80
C GLN A 246 10.45 1.32 -3.98
N ASP A 247 9.50 2.21 -4.27
CA ASP A 247 9.28 3.43 -3.50
C ASP A 247 7.86 3.97 -3.67
N TYR A 248 7.48 4.86 -2.76
CA TYR A 248 6.18 5.52 -2.72
C TYR A 248 6.33 6.94 -2.22
N ARG A 249 5.71 7.89 -2.90
CA ARG A 249 5.63 9.29 -2.52
C ARG A 249 4.19 9.77 -2.63
N ARG A 250 3.72 10.50 -1.62
CA ARG A 250 2.39 11.12 -1.63
C ARG A 250 2.49 12.58 -1.21
N TYR A 251 1.89 13.43 -2.01
CA TYR A 251 1.69 14.85 -1.74
C TYR A 251 0.21 15.09 -1.59
N SER A 252 -0.22 15.74 -0.52
CA SER A 252 -1.63 16.02 -0.28
C SER A 252 -1.80 17.45 0.20
N VAL A 253 -2.84 18.11 -0.28
CA VAL A 253 -3.29 19.41 0.23
C VAL A 253 -4.76 19.32 0.54
N ARG A 254 -5.17 19.98 1.60
CA ARG A 254 -6.55 20.00 2.03
C ARG A 254 -6.97 21.39 2.47
N PHE A 255 -8.21 21.74 2.14
CA PHE A 255 -8.86 22.95 2.58
C PHE A 255 -10.27 22.64 3.06
N ASN A 256 -10.63 23.20 4.22
CA ASN A 256 -11.96 23.08 4.80
C ASN A 256 -12.43 24.44 5.28
N PHE A 257 -13.70 24.74 5.07
CA PHE A 257 -14.33 25.93 5.59
C PHE A 257 -15.77 25.65 6.03
N ASP A 258 -16.20 26.38 7.06
CA ASP A 258 -17.59 26.49 7.52
C ASP A 258 -17.92 27.97 7.67
N TRP A 259 -18.91 28.47 6.95
CA TRP A 259 -19.29 29.88 6.95
C TRP A 259 -20.77 30.08 7.21
N THR A 260 -21.09 30.70 8.34
CA THR A 260 -22.42 31.13 8.73
C THR A 260 -22.69 32.51 8.12
N LEU A 261 -23.36 32.55 6.97
CA LEU A 261 -23.67 33.79 6.26
C LEU A 261 -24.61 34.67 7.06
N ASN A 262 -25.65 34.06 7.62
CA ASN A 262 -26.63 34.69 8.50
C ASN A 262 -27.32 33.64 9.37
N LYS A 263 -28.33 34.02 10.16
CA LYS A 263 -29.09 33.09 11.02
C LYS A 263 -29.86 32.00 10.30
N TYR A 264 -30.03 32.12 8.99
CA TYR A 264 -30.79 31.16 8.18
C TYR A 264 -29.92 30.32 7.26
N VAL A 265 -28.75 30.82 6.84
CA VAL A 265 -27.94 30.19 5.81
C VAL A 265 -26.53 29.94 6.32
N LYS A 266 -26.12 28.68 6.24
CA LYS A 266 -24.73 28.23 6.47
C LYS A 266 -24.25 27.49 5.24
N VAL A 267 -23.01 27.74 4.82
CA VAL A 267 -22.33 27.03 3.74
C VAL A 267 -21.02 26.45 4.28
N GLY A 268 -20.61 25.35 3.72
CA GLY A 268 -19.32 24.76 4.10
C GLY A 268 -18.84 23.75 3.06
N GLY A 269 -17.59 23.39 3.21
CA GLY A 269 -17.01 22.41 2.32
C GLY A 269 -15.64 21.95 2.77
N SER A 270 -15.27 20.81 2.22
CA SER A 270 -13.98 20.19 2.37
C SER A 270 -13.48 19.80 0.98
N THR A 271 -12.27 20.20 0.67
CA THR A 271 -11.57 19.85 -0.58
C THR A 271 -10.26 19.21 -0.23
N SER A 272 -9.95 18.07 -0.81
CA SER A 272 -8.62 17.48 -0.75
C SER A 272 -8.13 17.14 -2.16
N PHE A 273 -6.86 17.38 -2.39
CA PHE A 273 -6.14 16.93 -3.56
C PHE A 273 -4.96 16.09 -3.11
N SER A 274 -4.74 14.94 -3.73
CA SER A 274 -3.57 14.11 -3.51
C SER A 274 -2.93 13.70 -4.83
N HIS A 275 -1.61 13.72 -4.86
CA HIS A 275 -0.77 13.17 -5.92
C HIS A 275 0.07 12.04 -5.35
N ILE A 276 0.00 10.88 -5.98
CA ILE A 276 0.78 9.70 -5.62
C ILE A 276 1.69 9.35 -6.78
N ASP A 277 2.96 9.16 -6.46
CA ASP A 277 3.97 8.58 -7.34
C ASP A 277 4.51 7.33 -6.67
N ARG A 278 4.35 6.17 -7.32
CA ARG A 278 4.75 4.87 -6.80
C ARG A 278 5.52 4.10 -7.85
N ASN A 279 6.69 3.63 -7.50
CA ASN A 279 7.41 2.64 -8.26
C ASN A 279 7.24 1.26 -7.60
N ASN A 280 6.57 0.37 -8.30
CA ASN A 280 6.33 -1.00 -7.81
C ASN A 280 7.56 -1.90 -7.94
N GLY A 281 8.57 -1.48 -8.68
CA GLY A 281 9.74 -2.29 -8.99
C GLY A 281 9.38 -3.64 -9.59
N THR A 282 10.29 -4.58 -9.49
CA THR A 282 10.10 -5.98 -9.84
C THR A 282 9.78 -6.82 -8.61
N ASN A 283 9.56 -8.12 -8.80
CA ASN A 283 9.48 -9.07 -7.69
C ASN A 283 10.87 -9.56 -7.25
N LEU A 284 11.87 -8.66 -7.23
CA LEU A 284 13.28 -8.99 -7.03
C LEU A 284 13.50 -10.05 -5.92
N TYR A 285 12.98 -9.81 -4.71
CA TYR A 285 13.12 -10.75 -3.60
C TYR A 285 12.57 -12.15 -3.87
N SER A 286 11.50 -12.26 -4.66
CA SER A 286 10.95 -13.58 -5.04
C SER A 286 11.75 -14.23 -6.15
N ASP A 287 12.25 -13.42 -7.07
CA ASP A 287 12.95 -13.93 -8.26
C ASP A 287 14.36 -14.41 -7.92
N VAL A 288 15.07 -13.71 -7.01
CA VAL A 288 16.44 -14.10 -6.59
C VAL A 288 16.50 -15.41 -5.81
N LYS A 289 15.41 -15.87 -5.22
CA LYS A 289 15.33 -17.17 -4.54
C LYS A 289 15.50 -18.37 -5.48
N LEU A 290 15.35 -18.15 -6.79
CA LEU A 290 15.57 -19.17 -7.81
C LEU A 290 17.03 -19.26 -8.24
N THR A 291 17.88 -18.35 -7.77
CA THR A 291 19.31 -18.34 -8.12
C THR A 291 20.11 -19.13 -7.07
N TYR A 292 21.00 -19.97 -7.53
CA TYR A 292 21.83 -20.74 -6.64
C TYR A 292 22.97 -19.90 -6.03
N PRO A 293 23.42 -20.25 -4.79
CA PRO A 293 24.28 -19.38 -4.02
C PRO A 293 25.72 -19.23 -4.56
N LEU A 294 26.19 -20.13 -5.41
CA LEU A 294 27.54 -20.02 -5.98
C LEU A 294 27.63 -19.05 -7.16
N ALA A 295 26.49 -18.59 -7.71
CA ALA A 295 26.47 -17.56 -8.72
C ALA A 295 26.75 -16.18 -8.11
N ASP A 296 27.45 -15.31 -8.84
CA ASP A 296 27.78 -13.94 -8.42
C ASP A 296 26.84 -12.93 -9.07
N ILE A 297 26.54 -11.86 -8.32
CA ILE A 297 25.76 -10.72 -8.82
C ILE A 297 26.63 -9.80 -9.68
N TYR A 298 27.88 -9.61 -9.24
CA TYR A 298 28.85 -8.69 -9.84
C TYR A 298 30.09 -9.44 -10.33
N ASP A 299 30.68 -8.94 -11.40
CA ASP A 299 31.97 -9.40 -11.87
C ASP A 299 33.14 -8.85 -11.02
N THR A 300 34.35 -9.20 -11.37
CA THR A 300 35.58 -8.76 -10.68
C THR A 300 35.84 -7.26 -10.74
N ASN A 301 35.17 -6.53 -11.63
CA ASN A 301 35.25 -5.09 -11.78
C ASN A 301 34.15 -4.37 -10.98
N GLY A 302 33.19 -5.11 -10.40
CA GLY A 302 32.03 -4.59 -9.71
C GLY A 302 30.84 -4.25 -10.63
N ASP A 303 30.89 -4.66 -11.90
CA ASP A 303 29.78 -4.52 -12.83
C ASP A 303 28.80 -5.69 -12.69
N LEU A 304 27.49 -5.41 -12.88
CA LEU A 304 26.48 -6.46 -12.89
C LEU A 304 26.73 -7.47 -14.01
N ILE A 305 26.82 -8.74 -13.64
CA ILE A 305 26.95 -9.83 -14.62
C ILE A 305 25.71 -9.85 -15.49
N LYS A 306 25.90 -9.66 -16.79
CA LYS A 306 24.79 -9.60 -17.76
C LYS A 306 24.36 -11.00 -18.19
N ASP A 307 25.33 -11.88 -18.35
CA ASP A 307 25.09 -13.24 -18.73
C ASP A 307 24.50 -14.04 -17.57
N ARG A 308 23.87 -15.15 -17.90
CA ARG A 308 23.21 -15.98 -16.92
C ARG A 308 24.19 -16.52 -15.91
N PRO A 309 24.01 -16.27 -14.61
CA PRO A 309 24.89 -16.85 -13.61
C PRO A 309 24.91 -18.38 -13.76
N GLY A 310 26.12 -18.96 -13.86
CA GLY A 310 26.32 -20.39 -13.92
C GLY A 310 25.81 -21.10 -15.17
N ASN A 311 25.70 -20.41 -16.30
CA ASN A 311 25.21 -20.98 -17.56
C ASN A 311 23.80 -21.64 -17.49
N ASP A 312 23.03 -21.39 -16.45
CA ASP A 312 21.65 -21.86 -16.38
C ASP A 312 20.76 -21.03 -17.33
N PRO A 313 20.20 -21.64 -18.39
CA PRO A 313 19.38 -20.91 -19.35
C PRO A 313 18.09 -20.35 -18.79
N GLN A 314 17.69 -20.74 -17.59
CA GLN A 314 16.45 -20.29 -16.94
C GLN A 314 16.69 -19.19 -15.89
N VAL A 315 17.92 -19.00 -15.48
CA VAL A 315 18.28 -18.02 -14.45
C VAL A 315 18.88 -16.77 -15.10
N TRP A 316 18.29 -15.63 -14.82
CA TRP A 316 18.72 -14.30 -15.28
C TRP A 316 19.11 -13.47 -14.05
N ASN A 317 20.18 -12.67 -14.14
CA ASN A 317 20.55 -11.77 -13.05
C ASN A 317 19.47 -10.70 -12.86
N ARG A 318 18.62 -10.88 -11.85
CA ARG A 318 17.49 -9.99 -11.57
C ARG A 318 17.87 -8.62 -11.05
N PHE A 319 19.11 -8.43 -10.63
CA PHE A 319 19.62 -7.10 -10.28
C PHE A 319 19.71 -6.16 -11.48
N LEU A 320 19.83 -6.69 -12.68
CA LEU A 320 19.72 -5.90 -13.93
C LEU A 320 18.36 -5.21 -14.07
N ASP A 321 17.32 -5.78 -13.45
CA ASP A 321 15.98 -5.21 -13.49
C ASP A 321 15.89 -3.87 -12.74
N LEU A 322 16.79 -3.59 -11.79
CA LEU A 322 16.79 -2.32 -11.05
C LEU A 322 16.98 -1.12 -11.98
N ASP A 323 17.78 -1.27 -13.03
CA ASP A 323 18.07 -0.22 -14.01
C ASP A 323 17.24 -0.37 -15.30
N ASN A 324 16.72 -1.58 -15.55
CA ASN A 324 16.07 -1.93 -16.82
C ASN A 324 14.54 -2.07 -16.72
N VAL A 325 13.97 -2.02 -15.53
CA VAL A 325 12.51 -2.11 -15.35
C VAL A 325 12.01 -0.92 -14.55
N LYS A 326 11.01 -0.23 -15.11
CA LYS A 326 10.23 0.78 -14.41
C LYS A 326 8.76 0.39 -14.41
N LYS A 327 8.13 0.39 -13.23
CA LYS A 327 6.70 0.13 -13.04
C LYS A 327 6.09 1.26 -12.22
N GLU A 328 5.93 2.39 -12.89
CA GLU A 328 5.42 3.61 -12.29
C GLU A 328 3.89 3.62 -12.27
N ILE A 329 3.32 3.96 -11.14
CA ILE A 329 1.90 4.24 -10.96
C ILE A 329 1.78 5.66 -10.44
N LYS A 330 1.10 6.53 -11.22
CA LYS A 330 0.75 7.89 -10.81
C LYS A 330 -0.76 7.98 -10.64
N LYS A 331 -1.18 8.47 -9.48
CA LYS A 331 -2.58 8.69 -9.17
C LYS A 331 -2.75 10.13 -8.71
N ASP A 332 -3.69 10.82 -9.32
CA ASP A 332 -4.21 12.09 -8.81
C ASP A 332 -5.60 11.83 -8.24
N ARG A 333 -5.96 12.49 -7.15
CA ARG A 333 -7.32 12.46 -6.65
C ARG A 333 -7.75 13.82 -6.16
N PHE A 334 -8.90 14.23 -6.63
CA PHE A 334 -9.65 15.36 -6.13
C PHE A 334 -10.91 14.86 -5.44
N LEU A 335 -11.04 15.12 -4.14
CA LEU A 335 -12.22 14.81 -3.35
C LEU A 335 -12.80 16.11 -2.80
N GLY A 336 -14.03 16.43 -3.18
CA GLY A 336 -14.77 17.60 -2.75
C GLY A 336 -16.10 17.23 -2.10
N SER A 337 -16.42 17.85 -0.96
CA SER A 337 -17.70 17.73 -0.28
C SER A 337 -18.16 19.11 0.12
N TYR A 338 -19.27 19.58 -0.43
CA TYR A 338 -19.79 20.92 -0.18
C TYR A 338 -21.24 20.83 0.25
N TYR A 339 -21.65 21.73 1.14
CA TYR A 339 -23.03 21.78 1.59
C TYR A 339 -23.55 23.20 1.75
N VAL A 340 -24.85 23.31 1.63
CA VAL A 340 -25.63 24.50 1.98
C VAL A 340 -26.73 24.06 2.94
N ASP A 341 -26.74 24.66 4.14
CA ASP A 341 -27.80 24.52 5.13
C ASP A 341 -28.71 25.76 5.10
N VAL A 342 -30.01 25.54 4.99
CA VAL A 342 -31.02 26.60 5.06
C VAL A 342 -32.01 26.28 6.16
N THR A 343 -32.13 27.16 7.11
CA THR A 343 -33.19 27.10 8.16
C THR A 343 -34.44 27.78 7.62
N LEU A 344 -35.46 26.98 7.36
CA LEU A 344 -36.76 27.42 6.88
C LEU A 344 -37.73 27.69 8.07
N PRO A 345 -38.85 28.39 7.86
CA PRO A 345 -39.90 28.50 8.87
C PRO A 345 -40.40 27.14 9.36
N PHE A 346 -41.01 27.11 10.54
CA PHE A 346 -41.66 25.93 11.14
C PHE A 346 -40.70 24.81 11.57
N ASP A 347 -39.47 25.16 12.00
CA ASP A 347 -38.44 24.21 12.44
C ASP A 347 -37.97 23.24 11.36
N ILE A 348 -38.14 23.58 10.09
CA ILE A 348 -37.68 22.82 8.94
C ILE A 348 -36.24 23.23 8.61
N LYS A 349 -35.36 22.24 8.42
CA LYS A 349 -34.00 22.44 7.91
C LYS A 349 -33.86 21.78 6.55
N TYR A 350 -33.38 22.53 5.58
CA TYR A 350 -33.01 22.02 4.26
C TYR A 350 -31.49 21.97 4.17
N ARG A 351 -30.95 20.85 3.72
CA ARG A 351 -29.53 20.69 3.39
C ARG A 351 -29.38 20.15 1.98
N SER A 352 -28.54 20.79 1.18
CA SER A 352 -28.08 20.28 -0.11
C SER A 352 -26.60 19.97 0.01
N ASN A 353 -26.19 18.72 -0.31
CA ASN A 353 -24.82 18.27 -0.35
C ASN A 353 -24.40 17.99 -1.80
N VAL A 354 -23.21 18.40 -2.18
CA VAL A 354 -22.57 18.05 -3.45
C VAL A 354 -21.25 17.38 -3.16
N GLY A 355 -21.11 16.15 -3.65
CA GLY A 355 -19.88 15.36 -3.58
C GLY A 355 -19.23 15.22 -4.95
N ILE A 356 -17.92 15.34 -5.00
CA ILE A 356 -17.10 15.20 -6.20
C ILE A 356 -15.91 14.29 -5.86
N ASP A 357 -15.73 13.19 -6.59
CA ASP A 357 -14.59 12.29 -6.47
C ASP A 357 -14.03 12.02 -7.88
N ILE A 358 -12.86 12.58 -8.17
CA ILE A 358 -12.21 12.47 -9.48
C ILE A 358 -10.81 11.91 -9.24
N GLY A 359 -10.51 10.77 -9.87
CA GLY A 359 -9.25 10.05 -9.65
C GLY A 359 -8.67 9.46 -10.93
N PRO A 360 -7.97 10.24 -11.76
CA PRO A 360 -7.21 9.68 -12.86
C PRO A 360 -6.04 8.83 -12.34
N TRP A 361 -5.83 7.72 -12.99
CA TRP A 361 -4.75 6.80 -12.72
C TRP A 361 -3.95 6.51 -14.00
N TYR A 362 -2.63 6.47 -13.86
CA TYR A 362 -1.71 6.19 -14.96
C TYR A 362 -0.74 5.09 -14.51
N GLY A 363 -0.70 3.99 -15.24
CA GLY A 363 0.27 2.91 -15.08
C GLY A 363 1.21 2.89 -16.28
N ASN A 364 2.50 3.07 -16.04
CA ASN A 364 3.54 3.02 -17.07
C ASN A 364 4.52 1.93 -16.70
N GLU A 365 4.64 0.93 -17.56
CA GLU A 365 5.62 -0.13 -17.41
C GLU A 365 6.61 -0.08 -18.57
N PHE A 366 7.88 -0.14 -18.25
CA PHE A 366 8.97 -0.25 -19.22
C PHE A 366 9.88 -1.42 -18.84
N TYR A 367 10.21 -2.23 -19.81
CA TYR A 367 11.11 -3.38 -19.69
C TYR A 367 12.20 -3.23 -20.74
N GLY A 368 13.40 -2.92 -20.32
CA GLY A 368 14.59 -2.83 -21.17
C GLY A 368 15.05 -4.21 -21.67
N ALA A 369 15.84 -4.25 -22.70
CA ALA A 369 16.33 -5.49 -23.31
C ALA A 369 17.12 -6.39 -22.34
N LEU A 370 17.80 -5.79 -21.36
CA LEU A 370 18.60 -6.50 -20.34
C LEU A 370 17.76 -6.92 -19.12
N SER A 371 16.46 -6.63 -19.08
CA SER A 371 15.62 -7.10 -17.99
C SER A 371 15.40 -8.62 -18.08
N GLY A 372 15.14 -9.22 -16.92
CA GLY A 372 14.82 -10.66 -16.86
C GLY A 372 13.57 -11.04 -17.64
N ASP A 373 12.61 -10.10 -17.79
CA ASP A 373 11.40 -10.32 -18.62
C ASP A 373 11.71 -10.33 -20.11
N ARG A 374 12.76 -9.62 -20.54
CA ARG A 374 13.13 -9.53 -21.97
C ARG A 374 14.30 -10.42 -22.35
N SER A 375 15.22 -10.69 -21.47
CA SER A 375 16.36 -11.59 -21.66
C SER A 375 17.05 -11.42 -23.02
N GLY A 376 17.37 -10.15 -23.38
CA GLY A 376 17.99 -9.81 -24.67
C GLY A 376 17.00 -9.55 -25.83
N SER A 377 15.70 -9.78 -25.66
CA SER A 377 14.67 -9.40 -26.64
C SER A 377 14.45 -7.88 -26.66
N PRO A 378 13.88 -7.32 -27.74
CA PRO A 378 13.60 -5.88 -27.81
C PRO A 378 12.81 -5.36 -26.61
N ALA A 379 13.08 -4.13 -26.19
CA ALA A 379 12.39 -3.47 -25.09
C ALA A 379 10.88 -3.41 -25.31
N ARG A 380 10.11 -3.46 -24.19
CA ARG A 380 8.66 -3.39 -24.19
C ARG A 380 8.19 -2.23 -23.29
N ALA A 381 7.20 -1.48 -23.75
CA ALA A 381 6.50 -0.50 -22.93
C ALA A 381 5.00 -0.82 -22.91
N VAL A 382 4.38 -0.62 -21.75
CA VAL A 382 2.93 -0.76 -21.54
C VAL A 382 2.43 0.49 -20.84
N ASN A 383 1.37 1.09 -21.37
CA ASN A 383 0.71 2.23 -20.74
C ASN A 383 -0.75 1.85 -20.47
N ALA A 384 -1.19 2.06 -19.24
CA ALA A 384 -2.58 1.90 -18.84
C ALA A 384 -3.08 3.23 -18.25
N ARG A 385 -4.32 3.57 -18.53
CA ARG A 385 -4.98 4.78 -18.00
C ARG A 385 -6.38 4.44 -17.57
N ASP A 386 -6.78 4.99 -16.45
CA ASP A 386 -8.14 4.96 -15.96
C ASP A 386 -8.53 6.37 -15.52
N ASN A 387 -9.78 6.76 -15.74
CA ASN A 387 -10.27 8.10 -15.43
C ASN A 387 -11.63 8.03 -14.76
N ARG A 388 -11.60 7.68 -13.50
CA ARG A 388 -12.82 7.54 -12.72
C ARG A 388 -13.30 8.88 -12.21
N ARG A 389 -14.60 9.14 -12.37
CA ARG A 389 -15.29 10.33 -11.88
C ARG A 389 -16.61 9.94 -11.23
N MET A 390 -16.86 10.48 -10.06
CA MET A 390 -18.12 10.32 -9.36
C MET A 390 -18.65 11.67 -8.89
N TYR A 391 -19.92 11.90 -9.14
CA TYR A 391 -20.65 13.07 -8.65
C TYR A 391 -21.85 12.57 -7.85
N THR A 392 -22.05 13.18 -6.69
CA THR A 392 -23.20 12.88 -5.81
C THR A 392 -23.89 14.17 -5.47
N TRP A 393 -25.19 14.21 -5.60
CA TRP A 393 -26.02 15.33 -5.16
C TRP A 393 -27.14 14.81 -4.29
N GLU A 394 -27.20 15.33 -3.06
CA GLU A 394 -28.18 14.93 -2.05
C GLU A 394 -28.94 16.14 -1.52
N ASN A 395 -30.23 16.00 -1.38
CA ASN A 395 -31.10 16.99 -0.79
C ASN A 395 -31.84 16.38 0.39
N LEU A 396 -31.71 16.99 1.55
CA LEU A 396 -32.34 16.55 2.80
C LEU A 396 -33.29 17.62 3.29
N LEU A 397 -34.52 17.23 3.58
CA LEU A 397 -35.50 18.05 4.28
C LEU A 397 -35.76 17.41 5.63
N MET A 398 -35.43 18.12 6.70
CA MET A 398 -35.49 17.62 8.07
C MET A 398 -36.45 18.46 8.89
N TYR A 399 -37.41 17.79 9.56
CA TYR A 399 -38.30 18.39 10.52
C TYR A 399 -38.11 17.71 11.87
N ASN A 400 -37.79 18.47 12.90
CA ASN A 400 -37.62 17.96 14.25
C ASN A 400 -38.36 18.88 15.21
N LYS A 401 -39.38 18.35 15.87
CA LYS A 401 -40.16 19.13 16.83
C LYS A 401 -40.53 18.31 18.06
N THR A 402 -40.35 18.92 19.21
CA THR A 402 -40.80 18.37 20.49
C THR A 402 -42.10 19.02 20.90
N PHE A 403 -43.13 18.19 21.07
CA PHE A 403 -44.49 18.58 21.51
C PHE A 403 -44.66 18.26 22.99
N LYS A 404 -45.27 19.14 23.73
CA LYS A 404 -45.61 19.00 25.15
C LYS A 404 -44.47 18.47 26.04
N LYS A 405 -43.21 18.77 25.68
CA LYS A 405 -41.95 18.37 26.35
C LYS A 405 -41.61 16.86 26.30
N ASP A 406 -42.55 15.99 26.02
CA ASP A 406 -42.37 14.53 26.14
C ASP A 406 -42.42 13.78 24.80
N HIS A 407 -42.92 14.41 23.72
CA HIS A 407 -43.08 13.76 22.43
C HIS A 407 -42.23 14.45 21.39
N THR A 408 -41.21 13.77 20.89
CA THR A 408 -40.36 14.29 19.80
C THR A 408 -40.66 13.58 18.50
N LEU A 409 -41.05 14.33 17.48
CA LEU A 409 -41.22 13.86 16.09
C LEU A 409 -40.04 14.31 15.26
N GLY A 410 -39.34 13.36 14.69
CA GLY A 410 -38.29 13.60 13.68
C GLY A 410 -38.71 12.97 12.33
N VAL A 411 -38.72 13.77 11.28
CA VAL A 411 -39.00 13.31 9.92
C VAL A 411 -37.87 13.81 9.03
N THR A 412 -37.27 12.91 8.25
CA THR A 412 -36.25 13.26 7.27
C THR A 412 -36.66 12.70 5.90
N PHE A 413 -36.72 13.57 4.92
CA PHE A 413 -36.84 13.20 3.52
C PHE A 413 -35.48 13.39 2.84
N LEU A 414 -35.01 12.37 2.14
CA LEU A 414 -33.76 12.37 1.38
C LEU A 414 -34.02 12.05 -0.08
N GLN A 415 -33.49 12.90 -0.96
CA GLN A 415 -33.36 12.65 -2.40
C GLN A 415 -31.89 12.63 -2.72
N SER A 416 -31.41 11.59 -3.41
CA SER A 416 -30.00 11.43 -3.79
C SER A 416 -29.88 11.00 -5.24
N ILE A 417 -28.94 11.63 -5.95
CA ILE A 417 -28.54 11.25 -7.31
C ILE A 417 -27.03 11.06 -7.29
N GLN A 418 -26.60 9.95 -7.85
CA GLN A 418 -25.17 9.64 -8.01
C GLN A 418 -24.92 9.22 -9.46
N GLN A 419 -23.87 9.79 -10.04
CA GLN A 419 -23.36 9.41 -11.36
C GLN A 419 -21.91 8.99 -11.23
N GLU A 420 -21.58 7.86 -11.80
CA GLU A 420 -20.21 7.33 -11.86
C GLU A 420 -19.84 7.06 -13.32
N THR A 421 -18.64 7.43 -13.72
CA THR A 421 -18.08 7.24 -15.06
C THR A 421 -16.65 6.70 -14.95
N TYR A 422 -16.35 5.74 -15.80
CA TYR A 422 -15.04 5.11 -15.92
C TYR A 422 -14.35 5.50 -17.21
#